data_1231785d76de8d4a47fef38b7900eb07
#
_entry.id   1231785d76de8d4a47fef38b7900eb07
#
_cell.length_a   1.000
_cell.length_b   1.000
_cell.length_c   1.000
_cell.angle_alpha   90.00
_cell.angle_beta   90.00
_cell.angle_gamma   90.00
#
_symmetry.space_group_name_H-M   'P 1'
#
loop_
_entity.id
_entity.type
_entity.pdbx_description
1 polymer ?
#
loop_
_entity_poly.entity_id
_entity_poly.type
_entity_poly.pdbx_seq_one_letter_code
_entity_poly.pdbx_strand_id
1 'polypeptide(L)'
;MLARKTFAWHRHNSRFPMATVSQITADPALETHLFWDQNKTTIIAVVAILVFGALGYAGFQLYTTRRAADATTLLAAAKSAQDYQQVIDRYPGSGPAASAYLLLATEQRAQKNHAAANTTLHQFIDQFPKHELITTAWMGVAANLESLGKNDEALSTYQRLATEYPQSFNAPLAMLAEVPFLKAKSRFDEARRVCETLLTQYRDSIVSNEAMRELTSLPQPAASAKTPAQVTVQAGPSIPMARPEETAAPAATP
;
A
#
# COMPACT_ATOMS: atom_id res chain seq x y z
N MET A 1 106.07 -57.96 -18.11
CA MET A 1 105.79 -57.90 -16.64
C MET A 1 105.00 -56.64 -16.34
N LEU A 2 103.77 -56.79 -16.14
CA LEU A 2 102.78 -55.69 -16.05
C LEU A 2 102.31 -55.53 -14.61
N ALA A 3 102.61 -54.37 -14.01
CA ALA A 3 102.18 -53.98 -12.69
C ALA A 3 100.78 -53.32 -12.78
N ARG A 4 99.78 -53.98 -12.17
CA ARG A 4 98.44 -53.43 -12.03
C ARG A 4 98.41 -52.38 -10.89
N LYS A 5 98.15 -51.14 -11.23
CA LYS A 5 97.80 -50.08 -10.25
C LYS A 5 96.32 -50.15 -9.88
N THR A 6 96.04 -50.52 -8.67
CA THR A 6 94.70 -50.45 -8.10
C THR A 6 94.41 -48.99 -7.71
N PHE A 7 93.40 -48.43 -8.34
CA PHE A 7 92.86 -47.09 -8.06
C PHE A 7 91.81 -47.17 -6.96
N ALA A 8 92.11 -46.68 -5.77
CA ALA A 8 91.18 -46.61 -4.64
C ALA A 8 90.31 -45.38 -4.77
N TRP A 9 88.99 -45.59 -4.93
CA TRP A 9 88.01 -44.54 -4.89
C TRP A 9 87.77 -44.08 -3.46
N HIS A 10 88.25 -42.87 -3.13
CA HIS A 10 87.93 -42.18 -1.90
C HIS A 10 86.51 -41.60 -2.07
N ARG A 11 85.51 -42.14 -1.37
CA ARG A 11 84.17 -41.61 -1.30
C ARG A 11 84.18 -40.41 -0.37
N HIS A 12 84.22 -39.19 -0.96
CA HIS A 12 84.03 -37.95 -0.22
C HIS A 12 82.60 -37.81 0.14
N ASN A 13 82.26 -38.05 1.39
CA ASN A 13 80.91 -37.89 1.96
C ASN A 13 80.75 -36.43 2.33
N SER A 14 80.46 -35.57 1.35
CA SER A 14 80.04 -34.20 1.60
C SER A 14 78.64 -34.14 2.16
N ARG A 15 78.54 -34.16 3.47
CA ARG A 15 77.31 -33.77 4.15
C ARG A 15 77.10 -32.28 3.95
N PHE A 16 76.21 -31.89 3.00
CA PHE A 16 75.65 -30.56 2.95
C PHE A 16 74.85 -30.34 4.21
N PRO A 17 75.11 -29.29 5.01
CA PRO A 17 74.17 -28.97 6.10
C PRO A 17 72.85 -28.51 5.45
N MET A 18 71.76 -29.22 5.71
CA MET A 18 70.47 -28.70 5.42
C MET A 18 70.28 -27.40 6.20
N ALA A 19 70.25 -26.29 5.48
CA ALA A 19 69.85 -25.03 6.04
C ALA A 19 68.39 -25.25 6.55
N THR A 20 68.23 -25.30 7.84
CA THR A 20 66.89 -25.15 8.47
C THR A 20 66.36 -23.81 8.03
N VAL A 21 65.42 -23.83 7.10
CA VAL A 21 64.57 -22.68 6.80
C VAL A 21 63.83 -22.39 8.10
N SER A 22 64.34 -21.43 8.87
CA SER A 22 63.58 -20.86 9.98
C SER A 22 62.29 -20.32 9.37
N GLN A 23 61.18 -20.98 9.71
CA GLN A 23 59.88 -20.39 9.44
C GLN A 23 59.87 -19.03 10.15
N ILE A 24 59.96 -17.97 9.36
CA ILE A 24 59.71 -16.62 9.83
C ILE A 24 58.23 -16.62 10.16
N THR A 25 57.93 -16.92 11.42
CA THR A 25 56.60 -16.63 11.95
C THR A 25 56.47 -15.13 11.86
N ALA A 26 55.72 -14.67 10.85
CA ALA A 26 55.37 -13.26 10.73
C ALA A 26 54.75 -12.86 12.08
N ASP A 27 55.42 -11.95 12.78
CA ASP A 27 54.92 -11.43 14.04
C ASP A 27 53.67 -10.57 13.71
N PRO A 28 52.46 -10.98 14.11
CA PRO A 28 51.24 -10.25 13.75
C PRO A 28 51.25 -8.81 14.28
N ALA A 29 52.06 -8.52 15.29
CA ALA A 29 52.25 -7.16 15.79
C ALA A 29 53.06 -6.28 14.80
N LEU A 30 54.04 -6.87 14.10
CA LEU A 30 54.85 -6.16 13.12
C LEU A 30 54.03 -5.83 11.86
N GLU A 31 53.20 -6.75 11.40
CA GLU A 31 52.32 -6.53 10.24
C GLU A 31 51.29 -5.44 10.50
N THR A 32 50.71 -5.40 11.70
CA THR A 32 49.78 -4.34 12.09
C THR A 32 50.45 -2.97 12.16
N HIS A 33 51.67 -2.88 12.63
CA HIS A 33 52.43 -1.61 12.66
C HIS A 33 52.79 -1.12 11.25
N LEU A 34 53.21 -2.01 10.36
CA LEU A 34 53.50 -1.67 8.97
C LEU A 34 52.28 -1.22 8.21
N PHE A 35 51.12 -1.91 8.40
CA PHE A 35 49.84 -1.52 7.82
C PHE A 35 49.41 -0.13 8.32
N TRP A 36 49.55 0.13 9.61
CA TRP A 36 49.22 1.43 10.19
C TRP A 36 50.07 2.54 9.60
N ASP A 37 51.39 2.36 9.55
CA ASP A 37 52.31 3.39 9.04
C ASP A 37 52.11 3.72 7.56
N GLN A 38 51.69 2.73 6.78
CA GLN A 38 51.41 2.92 5.36
C GLN A 38 50.04 3.59 5.11
N ASN A 39 49.04 3.33 5.97
CA ASN A 39 47.66 3.75 5.72
C ASN A 39 47.11 4.80 6.71
N LYS A 40 47.92 5.25 7.69
CA LYS A 40 47.48 6.17 8.75
C LYS A 40 46.79 7.44 8.22
N THR A 41 47.32 8.04 7.16
CA THR A 41 46.73 9.23 6.55
C THR A 41 45.35 8.95 5.94
N THR A 42 45.23 7.82 5.24
CA THR A 42 43.95 7.38 4.65
C THR A 42 42.94 7.01 5.74
N ILE A 43 43.36 6.28 6.77
CA ILE A 43 42.51 5.89 7.90
C ILE A 43 42.04 7.14 8.65
N ILE A 44 42.93 8.09 8.94
CA ILE A 44 42.57 9.35 9.60
C ILE A 44 41.60 10.16 8.74
N ALA A 45 41.82 10.23 7.42
CA ALA A 45 40.92 10.92 6.51
C ALA A 45 39.53 10.30 6.50
N VAL A 46 39.43 8.96 6.42
CA VAL A 46 38.14 8.24 6.46
C VAL A 46 37.44 8.45 7.80
N VAL A 47 38.15 8.33 8.92
CA VAL A 47 37.60 8.57 10.25
C VAL A 47 37.10 10.01 10.38
N ALA A 48 37.88 10.99 9.90
CA ALA A 48 37.47 12.39 9.91
C ALA A 48 36.19 12.61 9.09
N ILE A 49 36.07 12.04 7.89
CA ILE A 49 34.85 12.12 7.07
C ILE A 49 33.65 11.52 7.81
N LEU A 50 33.83 10.35 8.45
CA LEU A 50 32.74 9.70 9.21
C LEU A 50 32.34 10.54 10.42
N VAL A 51 33.29 11.13 11.14
CA VAL A 51 33.01 12.01 12.30
C VAL A 51 32.27 13.27 11.85
N PHE A 52 32.77 13.95 10.79
CA PHE A 52 32.08 15.14 10.25
C PHE A 52 30.69 14.80 9.70
N GLY A 53 30.55 13.65 9.03
CA GLY A 53 29.25 13.15 8.56
C GLY A 53 28.29 12.89 9.71
N ALA A 54 28.75 12.24 10.78
CA ALA A 54 27.95 11.99 11.98
C ALA A 54 27.53 13.27 12.71
N LEU A 55 28.47 14.22 12.86
CA LEU A 55 28.18 15.51 13.47
C LEU A 55 27.19 16.34 12.64
N GLY A 56 27.36 16.35 11.30
CA GLY A 56 26.43 17.01 10.39
C GLY A 56 25.04 16.40 10.46
N TYR A 57 24.96 15.06 10.48
CA TYR A 57 23.68 14.34 10.64
C TYR A 57 23.02 14.62 11.99
N ALA A 58 23.79 14.59 13.09
CA ALA A 58 23.27 14.90 14.43
C ALA A 58 22.78 16.36 14.52
N GLY A 59 23.53 17.31 13.95
CA GLY A 59 23.11 18.71 13.87
C GLY A 59 21.83 18.90 13.06
N PHE A 60 21.74 18.23 11.91
CA PHE A 60 20.52 18.25 11.08
C PHE A 60 19.31 17.66 11.82
N GLN A 61 19.48 16.51 12.49
CA GLN A 61 18.42 15.89 13.30
C GLN A 61 17.96 16.81 14.43
N LEU A 62 18.88 17.43 15.14
CA LEU A 62 18.54 18.37 16.22
C LEU A 62 17.81 19.61 15.69
N TYR A 63 18.22 20.13 14.54
CA TYR A 63 17.54 21.26 13.88
C TYR A 63 16.11 20.88 13.46
N THR A 64 15.93 19.72 12.82
CA THR A 64 14.60 19.28 12.35
C THR A 64 13.65 18.97 13.51
N THR A 65 14.14 18.33 14.59
CA THR A 65 13.33 18.04 15.77
C THR A 65 12.90 19.32 16.53
N ARG A 66 13.79 20.28 16.69
CA ARG A 66 13.44 21.59 17.29
C ARG A 66 12.41 22.31 16.43
N ARG A 67 12.65 22.37 15.11
CA ARG A 67 11.71 23.01 14.19
C ARG A 67 10.33 22.35 14.19
N ALA A 68 10.26 21.01 14.31
CA ALA A 68 9.01 20.28 14.44
C ALA A 68 8.30 20.57 15.78
N ALA A 69 9.05 20.68 16.88
CA ALA A 69 8.50 21.03 18.19
C ALA A 69 7.91 22.46 18.20
N ASP A 70 8.64 23.42 17.61
CA ASP A 70 8.16 24.80 17.47
C ASP A 70 6.88 24.87 16.61
N ALA A 71 6.86 24.12 15.50
CA ALA A 71 5.69 24.02 14.63
C ALA A 71 4.48 23.40 15.36
N THR A 72 4.70 22.37 16.18
CA THR A 72 3.66 21.73 16.98
C THR A 72 3.10 22.70 18.02
N THR A 73 3.97 23.47 18.68
CA THR A 73 3.55 24.47 19.66
C THR A 73 2.73 25.57 18.99
N LEU A 74 3.16 26.03 17.82
CA LEU A 74 2.41 27.05 17.06
C LEU A 74 1.04 26.54 16.63
N LEU A 75 0.98 25.28 16.12
CA LEU A 75 -0.27 24.64 15.74
C LEU A 75 -1.22 24.45 16.92
N ALA A 76 -0.70 24.05 18.09
CA ALA A 76 -1.50 23.86 19.30
C ALA A 76 -2.11 25.20 19.81
N ALA A 77 -1.44 26.32 19.56
CA ALA A 77 -1.94 27.66 19.90
C ALA A 77 -2.90 28.22 18.83
N ALA A 78 -2.90 27.67 17.61
CA ALA A 78 -3.70 28.14 16.49
C ALA A 78 -5.20 27.90 16.72
N LYS A 79 -6.01 28.95 16.47
CA LYS A 79 -7.48 28.94 16.67
C LYS A 79 -8.25 29.53 15.50
N SER A 80 -7.55 30.06 14.53
CA SER A 80 -8.14 30.72 13.37
C SER A 80 -7.50 30.25 12.04
N ALA A 81 -8.19 30.50 10.93
CA ALA A 81 -7.64 30.25 9.59
C ALA A 81 -6.29 30.95 9.38
N GLN A 82 -6.13 32.16 9.92
CA GLN A 82 -4.86 32.91 9.82
C GLN A 82 -3.74 32.23 10.59
N ASP A 83 -4.03 31.68 11.77
CA ASP A 83 -3.03 30.95 12.57
C ASP A 83 -2.59 29.68 11.87
N TYR A 84 -3.52 28.92 11.27
CA TYR A 84 -3.18 27.73 10.48
C TYR A 84 -2.32 28.10 9.27
N GLN A 85 -2.64 29.18 8.57
CA GLN A 85 -1.82 29.69 7.47
C GLN A 85 -0.40 30.03 7.93
N GLN A 86 -0.23 30.66 9.10
CA GLN A 86 1.10 30.95 9.67
C GLN A 86 1.92 29.67 9.92
N VAL A 87 1.29 28.59 10.40
CA VAL A 87 2.00 27.30 10.57
C VAL A 87 2.49 26.77 9.22
N ILE A 88 1.65 26.83 8.20
CA ILE A 88 1.97 26.37 6.85
C ILE A 88 3.16 27.16 6.28
N ASP A 89 3.10 28.48 6.36
CA ASP A 89 4.11 29.36 5.77
C ASP A 89 5.44 29.29 6.49
N ARG A 90 5.42 29.16 7.82
CA ARG A 90 6.63 29.17 8.66
C ARG A 90 7.34 27.82 8.70
N TYR A 91 6.58 26.73 8.58
CA TYR A 91 7.10 25.36 8.72
C TYR A 91 6.69 24.45 7.56
N PRO A 92 6.93 24.85 6.29
CA PRO A 92 6.52 24.07 5.13
C PRO A 92 7.14 22.67 5.16
N GLY A 93 6.37 21.68 4.73
CA GLY A 93 6.80 20.28 4.65
C GLY A 93 6.88 19.55 6.00
N SER A 94 6.52 20.19 7.13
CA SER A 94 6.47 19.54 8.44
C SER A 94 5.14 18.82 8.68
N GLY A 95 5.14 17.83 9.60
CA GLY A 95 3.91 17.15 10.01
C GLY A 95 2.84 18.11 10.57
N PRO A 96 3.20 19.08 11.44
CA PRO A 96 2.25 20.12 11.88
C PRO A 96 1.69 20.96 10.72
N ALA A 97 2.47 21.26 9.68
CA ALA A 97 1.95 21.96 8.50
C ALA A 97 0.93 21.10 7.73
N ALA A 98 1.17 19.80 7.61
CA ALA A 98 0.19 18.88 7.03
C ALA A 98 -1.15 18.91 7.77
N SER A 99 -1.11 18.87 9.11
CA SER A 99 -2.30 19.02 9.95
C SER A 99 -2.96 20.40 9.81
N ALA A 100 -2.15 21.46 9.71
CA ALA A 100 -2.65 22.83 9.53
C ALA A 100 -3.42 23.00 8.22
N TYR A 101 -2.99 22.38 7.10
CA TYR A 101 -3.75 22.38 5.85
C TYR A 101 -5.15 21.80 6.02
N LEU A 102 -5.27 20.67 6.71
CA LEU A 102 -6.56 20.00 6.90
C LEU A 102 -7.48 20.80 7.83
N LEU A 103 -6.91 21.40 8.88
CA LEU A 103 -7.65 22.27 9.80
C LEU A 103 -8.10 23.56 9.10
N LEU A 104 -7.22 24.17 8.30
CA LEU A 104 -7.55 25.35 7.49
C LEU A 104 -8.68 25.05 6.51
N ALA A 105 -8.60 23.94 5.81
CA ALA A 105 -9.66 23.52 4.89
C ALA A 105 -10.99 23.27 5.62
N THR A 106 -10.93 22.72 6.83
CA THR A 106 -12.12 22.49 7.67
C THR A 106 -12.76 23.82 8.08
N GLU A 107 -11.96 24.77 8.50
CA GLU A 107 -12.42 26.12 8.86
C GLU A 107 -13.03 26.85 7.66
N GLN A 108 -12.38 26.79 6.49
CA GLN A 108 -12.91 27.36 5.23
C GLN A 108 -14.24 26.72 4.83
N ARG A 109 -14.41 25.40 5.05
CA ARG A 109 -15.70 24.73 4.84
C ARG A 109 -16.78 25.20 5.81
N ALA A 110 -16.43 25.37 7.07
CA ALA A 110 -17.35 25.90 8.10
C ALA A 110 -17.86 27.30 7.72
N GLN A 111 -16.99 28.10 7.09
CA GLN A 111 -17.32 29.41 6.53
C GLN A 111 -18.03 29.33 5.16
N LYS A 112 -18.38 28.13 4.69
CA LYS A 112 -18.98 27.85 3.37
C LYS A 112 -18.11 28.26 2.18
N ASN A 113 -16.83 28.49 2.40
CA ASN A 113 -15.87 28.80 1.34
C ASN A 113 -15.27 27.51 0.76
N HIS A 114 -16.11 26.69 0.13
CA HIS A 114 -15.74 25.39 -0.42
C HIS A 114 -14.67 25.49 -1.52
N ALA A 115 -14.64 26.59 -2.26
CA ALA A 115 -13.63 26.80 -3.31
C ALA A 115 -12.22 26.99 -2.70
N ALA A 116 -12.11 27.82 -1.66
CA ALA A 116 -10.84 28.00 -0.96
C ALA A 116 -10.41 26.70 -0.25
N ALA A 117 -11.36 25.98 0.37
CA ALA A 117 -11.08 24.70 1.00
C ALA A 117 -10.52 23.69 0.00
N ASN A 118 -11.04 23.64 -1.23
CA ASN A 118 -10.48 22.78 -2.28
C ASN A 118 -9.06 23.18 -2.66
N THR A 119 -8.78 24.47 -2.84
CA THR A 119 -7.43 24.96 -3.11
C THR A 119 -6.46 24.52 -2.01
N THR A 120 -6.85 24.68 -0.75
CA THR A 120 -6.04 24.27 0.41
C THR A 120 -5.81 22.76 0.46
N LEU A 121 -6.85 21.96 0.18
CA LEU A 121 -6.72 20.49 0.12
C LEU A 121 -5.83 20.02 -1.05
N HIS A 122 -5.92 20.65 -2.21
CA HIS A 122 -5.02 20.34 -3.32
C HIS A 122 -3.56 20.67 -2.98
N GLN A 123 -3.30 21.81 -2.33
CA GLN A 123 -1.96 22.13 -1.85
C GLN A 123 -1.42 21.08 -0.87
N PHE A 124 -2.27 20.57 0.03
CA PHE A 124 -1.91 19.46 0.90
C PHE A 124 -1.56 18.20 0.09
N ILE A 125 -2.40 17.83 -0.86
CA ILE A 125 -2.21 16.63 -1.71
C ILE A 125 -0.89 16.71 -2.47
N ASP A 126 -0.58 17.87 -3.03
CA ASP A 126 0.64 18.10 -3.81
C ASP A 126 1.91 18.08 -2.95
N GLN A 127 1.84 18.65 -1.75
CA GLN A 127 2.99 18.71 -0.84
C GLN A 127 3.22 17.42 -0.04
N PHE A 128 2.15 16.68 0.25
CA PHE A 128 2.18 15.50 1.10
C PHE A 128 1.56 14.26 0.43
N PRO A 129 2.00 13.87 -0.78
CA PRO A 129 1.34 12.81 -1.58
C PRO A 129 1.37 11.41 -0.93
N LYS A 130 2.26 11.21 0.06
CA LYS A 130 2.40 9.93 0.79
C LYS A 130 1.90 10.01 2.23
N HIS A 131 1.21 11.10 2.59
CA HIS A 131 0.72 11.27 3.95
C HIS A 131 -0.45 10.31 4.23
N GLU A 132 -0.55 9.78 5.44
CA GLU A 132 -1.61 8.86 5.86
C GLU A 132 -3.03 9.44 5.67
N LEU A 133 -3.18 10.77 5.77
CA LEU A 133 -4.45 11.47 5.60
C LEU A 133 -4.75 11.90 4.15
N ILE A 134 -4.00 11.39 3.17
CA ILE A 134 -4.20 11.75 1.76
C ILE A 134 -5.63 11.42 1.28
N THR A 135 -6.17 10.29 1.71
CA THR A 135 -7.53 9.87 1.36
C THR A 135 -8.60 10.72 2.04
N THR A 136 -8.31 11.24 3.24
CA THR A 136 -9.18 12.21 3.92
C THR A 136 -9.23 13.53 3.16
N ALA A 137 -8.09 13.98 2.62
CA ALA A 137 -8.05 15.17 1.79
C ALA A 137 -8.88 15.00 0.50
N TRP A 138 -8.73 13.86 -0.20
CA TRP A 138 -9.55 13.54 -1.38
C TRP A 138 -11.04 13.46 -1.07
N MET A 139 -11.43 12.87 0.06
CA MET A 139 -12.83 12.89 0.53
C MET A 139 -13.31 14.32 0.75
N GLY A 140 -12.48 15.17 1.34
CA GLY A 140 -12.80 16.58 1.54
C GLY A 140 -13.00 17.35 0.23
N VAL A 141 -12.13 17.10 -0.77
CA VAL A 141 -12.27 17.68 -2.12
C VAL A 141 -13.60 17.28 -2.75
N ALA A 142 -13.91 15.97 -2.74
CA ALA A 142 -15.15 15.47 -3.32
C ALA A 142 -16.41 16.07 -2.63
N ALA A 143 -16.43 16.13 -1.30
CA ALA A 143 -17.54 16.73 -0.54
C ALA A 143 -17.68 18.24 -0.78
N ASN A 144 -16.57 18.95 -1.01
CA ASN A 144 -16.61 20.37 -1.37
C ASN A 144 -17.16 20.58 -2.79
N LEU A 145 -16.77 19.71 -3.74
CA LEU A 145 -17.30 19.74 -5.11
C LEU A 145 -18.81 19.48 -5.13
N GLU A 146 -19.27 18.52 -4.32
CA GLU A 146 -20.69 18.28 -4.10
C GLU A 146 -21.40 19.54 -3.56
N SER A 147 -20.84 20.19 -2.54
CA SER A 147 -21.39 21.43 -1.96
C SER A 147 -21.43 22.59 -2.96
N LEU A 148 -20.53 22.58 -3.96
CA LEU A 148 -20.50 23.53 -5.06
C LEU A 148 -21.45 23.17 -6.22
N GLY A 149 -22.18 22.05 -6.14
CA GLY A 149 -23.04 21.54 -7.20
C GLY A 149 -22.27 20.94 -8.40
N LYS A 150 -20.96 20.72 -8.26
CA LYS A 150 -20.10 20.13 -9.27
C LYS A 150 -20.14 18.59 -9.20
N ASN A 151 -21.34 18.05 -9.39
CA ASN A 151 -21.65 16.65 -9.13
C ASN A 151 -20.82 15.67 -9.98
N ASP A 152 -20.46 16.02 -11.20
CA ASP A 152 -19.65 15.18 -12.10
C ASP A 152 -18.21 15.09 -11.62
N GLU A 153 -17.65 16.23 -11.20
CA GLU A 153 -16.31 16.30 -10.64
C GLU A 153 -16.26 15.57 -9.27
N ALA A 154 -17.30 15.72 -8.44
CA ALA A 154 -17.42 15.00 -7.16
C ALA A 154 -17.45 13.49 -7.38
N LEU A 155 -18.32 12.98 -8.27
CA LEU A 155 -18.41 11.56 -8.61
C LEU A 155 -17.05 11.02 -9.08
N SER A 156 -16.39 11.71 -10.02
CA SER A 156 -15.10 11.27 -10.53
C SER A 156 -14.02 11.25 -9.45
N THR A 157 -14.07 12.18 -8.49
CA THR A 157 -13.13 12.25 -7.36
C THR A 157 -13.36 11.10 -6.38
N TYR A 158 -14.61 10.74 -6.07
CA TYR A 158 -14.93 9.58 -5.25
C TYR A 158 -14.46 8.28 -5.91
N GLN A 159 -14.74 8.09 -7.21
CA GLN A 159 -14.30 6.93 -7.99
C GLN A 159 -12.79 6.79 -8.01
N ARG A 160 -12.08 7.90 -8.22
CA ARG A 160 -10.62 7.94 -8.18
C ARG A 160 -10.09 7.49 -6.82
N LEU A 161 -10.64 8.01 -5.72
CA LEU A 161 -10.22 7.64 -4.37
C LEU A 161 -10.41 6.14 -4.14
N ALA A 162 -11.58 5.59 -4.46
CA ALA A 162 -11.87 4.17 -4.27
C ALA A 162 -10.95 3.27 -5.11
N THR A 163 -10.57 3.72 -6.31
CA THR A 163 -9.71 2.97 -7.24
C THR A 163 -8.23 3.06 -6.88
N GLU A 164 -7.73 4.25 -6.53
CA GLU A 164 -6.32 4.46 -6.24
C GLU A 164 -5.93 4.00 -4.83
N TYR A 165 -6.90 4.02 -3.89
CA TYR A 165 -6.66 3.71 -2.48
C TYR A 165 -7.63 2.65 -1.94
N PRO A 166 -7.76 1.46 -2.56
CA PRO A 166 -8.80 0.47 -2.21
C PRO A 166 -8.65 -0.08 -0.79
N GLN A 167 -7.46 -0.03 -0.21
CA GLN A 167 -7.19 -0.50 1.15
C GLN A 167 -7.38 0.58 2.23
N SER A 168 -7.75 1.80 1.83
CA SER A 168 -7.96 2.88 2.80
C SER A 168 -9.31 2.73 3.50
N PHE A 169 -9.38 3.24 4.74
CA PHE A 169 -10.66 3.35 5.46
C PHE A 169 -11.70 4.17 4.68
N ASN A 170 -11.26 5.15 3.89
CA ASN A 170 -12.13 6.03 3.12
C ASN A 170 -12.64 5.41 1.81
N ALA A 171 -12.06 4.31 1.32
CA ALA A 171 -12.50 3.69 0.06
C ALA A 171 -13.99 3.27 0.09
N PRO A 172 -14.47 2.49 1.07
CA PRO A 172 -15.89 2.12 1.14
C PRO A 172 -16.81 3.33 1.36
N LEU A 173 -16.34 4.36 2.04
CA LEU A 173 -17.10 5.61 2.21
C LEU A 173 -17.25 6.36 0.88
N ALA A 174 -16.17 6.44 0.09
CA ALA A 174 -16.20 7.06 -1.23
C ALA A 174 -17.12 6.29 -2.18
N MET A 175 -17.03 4.96 -2.19
CA MET A 175 -17.92 4.11 -3.00
C MET A 175 -19.40 4.32 -2.62
N LEU A 176 -19.72 4.40 -1.33
CA LEU A 176 -21.11 4.67 -0.91
C LEU A 176 -21.55 6.07 -1.36
N ALA A 177 -20.65 7.06 -1.30
CA ALA A 177 -20.94 8.42 -1.74
C ALA A 177 -21.19 8.55 -3.25
N GLU A 178 -20.72 7.59 -4.07
CA GLU A 178 -21.00 7.56 -5.52
C GLU A 178 -22.47 7.22 -5.83
N VAL A 179 -23.11 6.41 -4.98
CA VAL A 179 -24.44 5.83 -5.25
C VAL A 179 -25.51 6.88 -5.56
N PRO A 180 -25.69 7.96 -4.77
CA PRO A 180 -26.69 8.97 -5.06
C PRO A 180 -26.44 9.69 -6.40
N PHE A 181 -25.19 9.93 -6.79
CA PHE A 181 -24.88 10.55 -8.08
C PHE A 181 -25.20 9.63 -9.26
N LEU A 182 -24.92 8.32 -9.12
CA LEU A 182 -25.27 7.32 -10.13
C LEU A 182 -26.79 7.20 -10.26
N LYS A 183 -27.52 7.21 -9.16
CA LYS A 183 -28.99 7.21 -9.14
C LYS A 183 -29.56 8.45 -9.83
N ALA A 184 -29.02 9.64 -9.53
CA ALA A 184 -29.45 10.89 -10.17
C ALA A 184 -29.26 10.88 -11.68
N LYS A 185 -28.27 10.13 -12.19
CA LYS A 185 -27.98 9.93 -13.61
C LYS A 185 -28.73 8.73 -14.22
N SER A 186 -29.62 8.08 -13.47
CA SER A 186 -30.30 6.82 -13.87
C SER A 186 -29.35 5.68 -14.21
N ARG A 187 -28.10 5.71 -13.71
CA ARG A 187 -27.08 4.64 -13.89
C ARG A 187 -27.27 3.55 -12.83
N PHE A 188 -28.47 2.97 -12.75
CA PHE A 188 -28.86 2.04 -11.69
C PHE A 188 -28.03 0.76 -11.66
N ASP A 189 -27.63 0.24 -12.81
CA ASP A 189 -26.79 -0.97 -12.87
C ASP A 189 -25.39 -0.73 -12.29
N GLU A 190 -24.85 0.46 -12.45
CA GLU A 190 -23.57 0.82 -11.84
C GLU A 190 -23.71 1.04 -10.34
N ALA A 191 -24.77 1.74 -9.90
CA ALA A 191 -25.07 1.89 -8.49
C ALA A 191 -25.20 0.52 -7.80
N ARG A 192 -25.86 -0.45 -8.46
CA ARG A 192 -25.99 -1.82 -7.99
C ARG A 192 -24.63 -2.50 -7.82
N ARG A 193 -23.77 -2.45 -8.85
CA ARG A 193 -22.41 -3.02 -8.78
C ARG A 193 -21.58 -2.43 -7.65
N VAL A 194 -21.69 -1.11 -7.43
CA VAL A 194 -20.99 -0.44 -6.31
C VAL A 194 -21.46 -1.00 -4.97
N CYS A 195 -22.79 -1.11 -4.76
CA CYS A 195 -23.34 -1.68 -3.53
C CYS A 195 -22.94 -3.15 -3.34
N GLU A 196 -22.99 -3.97 -4.38
CA GLU A 196 -22.56 -5.38 -4.34
C GLU A 196 -21.08 -5.52 -4.01
N THR A 197 -20.23 -4.65 -4.57
CA THR A 197 -18.80 -4.60 -4.25
C THR A 197 -18.58 -4.23 -2.78
N LEU A 198 -19.31 -3.24 -2.26
CA LEU A 198 -19.26 -2.89 -0.84
C LEU A 198 -19.59 -4.08 0.06
N LEU A 199 -20.67 -4.81 -0.27
CA LEU A 199 -21.13 -5.96 0.53
C LEU A 199 -20.21 -7.19 0.43
N THR A 200 -19.42 -7.32 -0.64
CA THR A 200 -18.54 -8.45 -0.85
C THR A 200 -17.10 -8.19 -0.39
N GLN A 201 -16.54 -7.04 -0.78
CA GLN A 201 -15.15 -6.70 -0.50
C GLN A 201 -14.96 -5.98 0.83
N TYR A 202 -15.96 -5.20 1.26
CA TYR A 202 -15.90 -4.37 2.47
C TYR A 202 -17.00 -4.74 3.47
N ARG A 203 -17.30 -6.05 3.60
CA ARG A 203 -18.41 -6.55 4.43
C ARG A 203 -18.37 -6.07 5.89
N ASP A 204 -17.18 -5.90 6.44
CA ASP A 204 -16.95 -5.46 7.82
C ASP A 204 -16.89 -3.93 7.97
N SER A 205 -17.14 -3.21 6.88
CA SER A 205 -17.17 -1.75 6.90
C SER A 205 -18.43 -1.23 7.58
N ILE A 206 -18.29 -0.07 8.23
CA ILE A 206 -19.43 0.64 8.84
C ILE A 206 -20.53 1.01 7.85
N VAL A 207 -20.23 1.07 6.55
CA VAL A 207 -21.18 1.43 5.48
C VAL A 207 -21.93 0.24 4.89
N SER A 208 -21.65 -1.00 5.29
CA SER A 208 -22.26 -2.19 4.70
C SER A 208 -23.79 -2.23 4.85
N ASN A 209 -24.30 -1.80 6.01
CA ASN A 209 -25.74 -1.72 6.24
C ASN A 209 -26.41 -0.67 5.35
N GLU A 210 -25.74 0.46 5.08
CA GLU A 210 -26.24 1.48 4.18
C GLU A 210 -26.22 1.00 2.73
N ALA A 211 -25.12 0.35 2.32
CA ALA A 211 -25.01 -0.26 1.00
C ALA A 211 -26.13 -1.29 0.73
N MET A 212 -26.51 -2.07 1.74
CA MET A 212 -27.66 -3.00 1.64
C MET A 212 -28.99 -2.24 1.44
N ARG A 213 -29.21 -1.16 2.20
CA ARG A 213 -30.41 -0.32 2.05
C ARG A 213 -30.47 0.32 0.66
N GLU A 214 -29.35 0.88 0.21
CA GLU A 214 -29.25 1.46 -1.12
C GLU A 214 -29.52 0.42 -2.21
N LEU A 215 -28.93 -0.77 -2.10
CA LEU A 215 -29.14 -1.87 -3.05
C LEU A 215 -30.61 -2.28 -3.15
N THR A 216 -31.31 -2.37 -2.02
CA THR A 216 -32.74 -2.73 -2.00
C THR A 216 -33.64 -1.62 -2.53
N SER A 217 -33.21 -0.35 -2.44
CA SER A 217 -33.93 0.80 -2.96
C SER A 217 -33.85 0.97 -4.48
N LEU A 218 -32.83 0.32 -5.12
CA LEU A 218 -32.65 0.45 -6.56
C LEU A 218 -33.74 -0.30 -7.35
N PRO A 219 -34.18 0.26 -8.49
CA PRO A 219 -35.06 -0.44 -9.41
C PRO A 219 -34.50 -1.81 -9.74
N GLN A 220 -35.32 -2.83 -9.70
CA GLN A 220 -34.92 -4.17 -10.14
C GLN A 220 -34.45 -4.08 -11.60
N PRO A 221 -33.36 -4.73 -11.99
CA PRO A 221 -33.04 -4.86 -13.40
C PRO A 221 -34.28 -5.46 -14.05
N ALA A 222 -34.73 -4.85 -15.15
CA ALA A 222 -35.79 -5.47 -15.94
C ALA A 222 -35.33 -6.91 -16.15
N ALA A 223 -36.03 -7.84 -15.55
CA ALA A 223 -35.70 -9.25 -15.71
C ALA A 223 -35.54 -9.43 -17.21
N SER A 224 -34.31 -9.72 -17.63
CA SER A 224 -34.12 -10.24 -18.96
C SER A 224 -35.11 -11.36 -19.03
N ALA A 225 -36.18 -11.15 -19.81
CA ALA A 225 -37.22 -12.14 -19.98
C ALA A 225 -36.48 -13.38 -20.50
N LYS A 226 -35.97 -14.18 -19.58
CA LYS A 226 -35.84 -15.59 -19.81
C LYS A 226 -37.30 -16.00 -19.99
N THR A 227 -37.77 -15.87 -21.24
CA THR A 227 -38.89 -16.67 -21.70
C THR A 227 -38.66 -18.03 -21.06
N PRO A 228 -39.56 -18.48 -20.12
CA PRO A 228 -39.44 -19.85 -19.68
C PRO A 228 -39.49 -20.62 -20.99
N ALA A 229 -38.42 -21.31 -21.34
CA ALA A 229 -38.45 -22.26 -22.42
C ALA A 229 -39.64 -23.13 -22.07
N GLN A 230 -40.74 -22.93 -22.80
CA GLN A 230 -41.85 -23.87 -22.77
C GLN A 230 -41.20 -25.19 -23.13
N VAL A 231 -40.96 -25.99 -22.09
CA VAL A 231 -40.69 -27.40 -22.25
C VAL A 231 -41.99 -27.92 -22.83
N THR A 232 -42.15 -27.89 -24.15
CA THR A 232 -43.10 -28.67 -24.86
C THR A 232 -42.74 -30.10 -24.54
N VAL A 233 -43.39 -30.65 -23.51
CA VAL A 233 -43.45 -32.08 -23.28
C VAL A 233 -44.17 -32.61 -24.51
N GLN A 234 -43.37 -32.99 -25.53
CA GLN A 234 -43.91 -33.85 -26.60
C GLN A 234 -44.40 -35.12 -25.91
N ALA A 235 -45.71 -35.25 -25.88
CA ALA A 235 -46.36 -36.48 -25.48
C ALA A 235 -45.77 -37.58 -26.38
N GLY A 236 -44.88 -38.40 -25.82
CA GLY A 236 -44.40 -39.61 -26.46
C GLY A 236 -45.58 -40.52 -26.77
N PRO A 237 -45.45 -41.41 -27.80
CA PRO A 237 -46.54 -42.27 -28.22
C PRO A 237 -47.02 -43.11 -27.02
N SER A 238 -48.35 -43.06 -26.77
CA SER A 238 -49.07 -43.81 -25.74
C SER A 238 -48.86 -45.31 -26.01
N ILE A 239 -48.15 -45.99 -25.13
CA ILE A 239 -48.09 -47.46 -25.09
C ILE A 239 -49.44 -47.94 -24.64
N PRO A 240 -50.15 -48.81 -25.43
CA PRO A 240 -51.44 -49.36 -24.98
C PRO A 240 -51.20 -50.29 -23.79
N MET A 241 -51.79 -49.95 -22.65
CA MET A 241 -51.83 -50.83 -21.47
C MET A 241 -52.65 -52.07 -21.82
N ALA A 242 -52.01 -53.23 -21.83
CA ALA A 242 -52.65 -54.53 -21.91
C ALA A 242 -53.59 -54.70 -20.68
N ARG A 243 -54.85 -55.08 -20.98
CA ARG A 243 -55.86 -55.36 -19.98
C ARG A 243 -55.45 -56.61 -19.19
N PRO A 244 -55.55 -56.67 -17.86
CA PRO A 244 -55.28 -57.89 -17.11
C PRO A 244 -56.39 -58.90 -17.43
N GLU A 245 -56.01 -60.14 -17.79
CA GLU A 245 -56.92 -61.27 -17.92
C GLU A 245 -57.50 -61.64 -16.56
N GLU A 246 -58.81 -61.70 -16.58
CA GLU A 246 -59.66 -62.11 -15.45
C GLU A 246 -59.52 -63.65 -15.30
N THR A 247 -58.78 -64.06 -14.29
CA THR A 247 -58.64 -65.49 -13.97
C THR A 247 -59.85 -65.91 -13.17
N ALA A 248 -60.67 -66.74 -13.84
CA ALA A 248 -61.86 -67.34 -13.27
C ALA A 248 -61.52 -68.27 -12.08
N ALA A 249 -62.24 -68.15 -10.98
CA ALA A 249 -62.19 -69.03 -9.83
C ALA A 249 -62.84 -70.40 -10.16
N PRO A 250 -62.26 -71.54 -9.71
CA PRO A 250 -62.96 -72.80 -9.82
C PRO A 250 -64.01 -72.99 -8.73
N ALA A 251 -65.15 -73.45 -9.14
CA ALA A 251 -66.33 -73.80 -8.35
C ALA A 251 -66.03 -74.95 -7.37
N ALA A 252 -66.52 -74.83 -6.13
CA ALA A 252 -66.66 -75.89 -5.15
C ALA A 252 -67.90 -76.73 -5.44
N THR A 253 -67.77 -78.04 -5.37
CA THR A 253 -68.85 -79.01 -5.28
C THR A 253 -68.43 -80.24 -4.47
N PRO A 254 -69.31 -81.03 -3.98
CA PRO A 254 -70.31 -80.86 -2.88
C PRO A 254 -69.87 -81.55 -1.58
#